data_7b62029494eb4c534b91b15b43722ad6
#
_entry.id   7b62029494eb4c534b91b15b43722ad6
#
_cell.length_a   1.000
_cell.length_b   1.000
_cell.length_c   1.000
_cell.angle_alpha   90.00
_cell.angle_beta   90.00
_cell.angle_gamma   90.00
#
_symmetry.space_group_name_H-M   'P 1'
#
loop_
_entity.id
_entity.type
_entity.pdbx_description
1 polymer ?
#
loop_
_entity_poly.entity_id
_entity_poly.type
_entity_poly.pdbx_seq_one_letter_code
_entity_poly.pdbx_strand_id
1 'polypeptide(L)'
;IHLIGRSFKYHRPRGIMTCGSEEPNAIVQVGNDTSLTEPNTRATEIELYEGLEASSQNCWPSVNFDIGAINNFLNKFFPAGFYYKTFMWPKSFWYKIYEPFIRKAAGFGVASAKHDKERYEHKYEYCDLLITGSGPSGLASAYAAAKNGARVILAEDKSRFGGSLLTSEVSIGNQNGKDWADNIITELKEMPNVIVKNRAQVFGYYDHNMLVMSERINDHLPKSKKYSPKQRLWYIRAKEVVISSGSIERPLVFGNNDTPGVILSSAAKEYLKVYGVLVGRNPLIFTNN
;
A
#
# COMPACT_ATOMS: atom_id res chain seq x y z
N ILE A 1 -6.68 -6.97 -12.65
CA ILE A 1 -7.61 -8.08 -12.39
C ILE A 1 -7.07 -9.38 -12.99
N HIS A 2 -6.55 -9.39 -14.23
CA HIS A 2 -6.05 -10.62 -14.85
C HIS A 2 -4.91 -11.28 -14.06
N LEU A 3 -3.98 -10.52 -13.52
CA LEU A 3 -2.89 -11.05 -12.70
C LEU A 3 -3.36 -11.46 -11.29
N ILE A 4 -4.34 -10.77 -10.75
CA ILE A 4 -4.83 -11.04 -9.41
C ILE A 4 -5.65 -12.34 -9.39
N GLY A 5 -6.28 -12.69 -10.52
CA GLY A 5 -7.13 -13.85 -10.63
C GLY A 5 -8.37 -13.72 -9.72
N ARG A 6 -8.67 -14.79 -9.03
CA ARG A 6 -9.77 -14.82 -8.07
C ARG A 6 -9.26 -14.42 -6.68
N SER A 7 -10.14 -13.83 -5.87
CA SER A 7 -9.78 -13.44 -4.53
C SER A 7 -9.54 -14.66 -3.64
N PHE A 8 -8.76 -14.47 -2.63
CA PHE A 8 -8.47 -15.51 -1.65
C PHE A 8 -9.70 -15.94 -0.82
N LYS A 9 -10.73 -15.10 -0.72
CA LYS A 9 -11.93 -15.42 0.04
C LYS A 9 -13.00 -16.00 -0.86
N TYR A 10 -13.27 -17.30 -0.74
CA TYR A 10 -14.23 -18.08 -1.51
C TYR A 10 -13.91 -18.19 -3.00
N HIS A 11 -12.71 -17.87 -3.44
CA HIS A 11 -12.28 -17.89 -4.85
C HIS A 11 -13.22 -17.18 -5.83
N ARG A 12 -14.01 -16.25 -5.37
CA ARG A 12 -14.85 -15.42 -6.24
C ARG A 12 -14.10 -14.16 -6.64
N PRO A 13 -14.40 -13.60 -7.83
CA PRO A 13 -13.79 -12.34 -8.25
C PRO A 13 -14.04 -11.23 -7.22
N ARG A 14 -12.98 -10.49 -6.92
CA ARG A 14 -13.07 -9.30 -6.08
C ARG A 14 -12.50 -8.10 -6.82
N GLY A 15 -13.08 -6.94 -6.57
CA GLY A 15 -12.62 -5.68 -7.12
C GLY A 15 -11.42 -5.12 -6.39
N ILE A 16 -10.70 -4.25 -7.07
CA ILE A 16 -9.77 -3.31 -6.46
C ILE A 16 -10.62 -2.16 -5.92
N MET A 17 -10.57 -1.94 -4.61
CA MET A 17 -11.45 -0.98 -3.93
C MET A 17 -10.75 0.35 -3.66
N THR A 18 -9.44 0.31 -3.39
CA THR A 18 -8.64 1.45 -2.96
C THR A 18 -7.45 1.69 -3.90
N CYS A 19 -6.60 2.65 -3.54
CA CYS A 19 -5.37 2.96 -4.26
C CYS A 19 -4.25 3.18 -3.25
N GLY A 20 -3.36 2.20 -3.12
CA GLY A 20 -2.23 2.25 -2.18
C GLY A 20 -2.20 1.09 -1.19
N SER A 21 -1.63 1.31 -0.03
CA SER A 21 -1.37 0.30 1.01
C SER A 21 -2.64 -0.26 1.66
N GLU A 22 -3.76 0.42 1.55
CA GLU A 22 -5.05 0.00 2.11
C GLU A 22 -5.77 -1.06 1.26
N GLU A 23 -5.27 -1.36 0.04
CA GLU A 23 -5.95 -2.30 -0.85
C GLU A 23 -5.99 -3.72 -0.26
N PRO A 24 -7.18 -4.30 -0.02
CA PRO A 24 -7.29 -5.61 0.61
C PRO A 24 -7.19 -6.78 -0.38
N ASN A 25 -7.36 -6.55 -1.69
CA ASN A 25 -7.65 -7.61 -2.65
C ASN A 25 -6.58 -7.82 -3.73
N ALA A 26 -5.72 -6.84 -3.96
CA ALA A 26 -4.79 -6.83 -5.09
C ALA A 26 -3.40 -7.35 -4.69
N ILE A 27 -3.29 -8.62 -4.29
CA ILE A 27 -2.00 -9.23 -3.97
C ILE A 27 -1.44 -10.04 -5.14
N VAL A 28 -0.14 -9.87 -5.38
CA VAL A 28 0.63 -10.55 -6.42
C VAL A 28 1.96 -11.03 -5.86
N GLN A 29 2.59 -11.96 -6.55
CA GLN A 29 3.99 -12.30 -6.34
C GLN A 29 4.85 -11.51 -7.31
N VAL A 30 5.84 -10.80 -6.80
CA VAL A 30 6.81 -10.03 -7.59
C VAL A 30 8.11 -10.83 -7.71
N GLY A 31 8.73 -10.75 -8.91
CA GLY A 31 9.92 -11.51 -9.25
C GLY A 31 9.62 -12.86 -9.92
N ASN A 32 10.64 -13.47 -10.46
CA ASN A 32 10.57 -14.76 -11.16
C ASN A 32 11.39 -15.84 -10.44
N ASP A 33 11.34 -17.07 -10.97
CA ASP A 33 12.06 -18.22 -10.39
C ASP A 33 13.58 -18.06 -10.36
N THR A 34 14.14 -17.15 -11.13
CA THR A 34 15.58 -16.87 -11.18
C THR A 34 16.06 -15.88 -10.12
N SER A 35 15.13 -15.12 -9.56
CA SER A 35 15.39 -14.10 -8.54
C SER A 35 14.67 -14.43 -7.23
N LEU A 36 14.94 -13.65 -6.20
CA LEU A 36 14.14 -13.66 -5.00
C LEU A 36 12.70 -13.23 -5.35
N THR A 37 11.72 -14.04 -4.95
CA THR A 37 10.31 -13.73 -5.15
C THR A 37 9.72 -13.15 -3.87
N GLU A 38 8.94 -12.08 -4.00
CA GLU A 38 8.22 -11.44 -2.91
C GLU A 38 6.73 -11.74 -3.05
N PRO A 39 6.20 -12.67 -2.26
CA PRO A 39 4.77 -12.99 -2.27
C PRO A 39 3.98 -11.95 -1.49
N ASN A 40 2.65 -11.98 -1.69
CA ASN A 40 1.68 -11.17 -0.97
C ASN A 40 1.92 -9.65 -1.08
N THR A 41 2.57 -9.21 -2.15
CA THR A 41 2.81 -7.80 -2.40
C THR A 41 1.55 -7.16 -2.99
N ARG A 42 1.14 -6.00 -2.47
CA ARG A 42 0.00 -5.28 -3.02
C ARG A 42 0.36 -4.64 -4.35
N ALA A 43 -0.37 -5.00 -5.41
CA ALA A 43 -0.14 -4.45 -6.75
C ALA A 43 -0.31 -2.92 -6.81
N THR A 44 -1.10 -2.35 -5.91
CA THR A 44 -1.34 -0.91 -5.80
C THR A 44 -0.17 -0.13 -5.18
N GLU A 45 0.81 -0.82 -4.59
CA GLU A 45 2.02 -0.20 -4.02
C GLU A 45 3.24 -0.34 -4.91
N ILE A 46 3.15 -1.15 -5.98
CA ILE A 46 4.29 -1.39 -6.87
C ILE A 46 4.27 -0.37 -8.00
N GLU A 47 5.33 0.38 -8.11
CA GLU A 47 5.56 1.25 -9.26
C GLU A 47 6.09 0.42 -10.43
N LEU A 48 5.58 0.69 -11.63
CA LEU A 48 5.98 -0.02 -12.83
C LEU A 48 7.39 0.44 -13.28
N TYR A 49 8.23 -0.53 -13.57
CA TYR A 49 9.55 -0.30 -14.16
C TYR A 49 9.85 -1.35 -15.23
N GLU A 50 10.78 -1.07 -16.12
CA GLU A 50 11.19 -2.00 -17.16
C GLU A 50 11.79 -3.28 -16.59
N GLY A 51 11.30 -4.43 -17.02
CA GLY A 51 11.71 -5.74 -16.51
C GLY A 51 11.01 -6.16 -15.21
N LEU A 52 9.95 -5.46 -14.77
CA LEU A 52 9.11 -5.92 -13.68
C LEU A 52 8.37 -7.20 -14.07
N GLU A 53 8.55 -8.25 -13.29
CA GLU A 53 7.82 -9.50 -13.42
C GLU A 53 6.89 -9.69 -12.23
N ALA A 54 5.63 -9.97 -12.50
CA ALA A 54 4.63 -10.26 -11.49
C ALA A 54 3.75 -11.43 -11.92
N SER A 55 3.40 -12.28 -10.96
CA SER A 55 2.54 -13.44 -11.18
C SER A 55 1.38 -13.47 -10.20
N SER A 56 0.28 -14.11 -10.63
CA SER A 56 -0.83 -14.39 -9.74
C SER A 56 -0.47 -15.50 -8.75
N GLN A 57 -0.96 -15.40 -7.54
CA GLN A 57 -0.76 -16.40 -6.49
C GLN A 57 -2.06 -16.99 -5.94
N ASN A 58 -3.21 -16.50 -6.40
CA ASN A 58 -4.52 -16.92 -5.92
C ASN A 58 -5.41 -17.54 -6.99
N CYS A 59 -4.80 -18.13 -8.02
CA CYS A 59 -5.46 -18.96 -9.02
C CYS A 59 -4.66 -20.23 -9.27
N TRP A 60 -5.31 -21.29 -9.73
CA TRP A 60 -4.68 -22.56 -10.06
C TRP A 60 -5.48 -23.33 -11.12
N PRO A 61 -4.84 -23.89 -12.18
CA PRO A 61 -3.39 -23.80 -12.50
C PRO A 61 -2.99 -22.48 -13.16
N SER A 62 -3.94 -21.68 -13.65
CA SER A 62 -3.63 -20.40 -14.31
C SER A 62 -4.74 -19.36 -14.12
N VAL A 63 -4.44 -18.10 -14.45
CA VAL A 63 -5.42 -16.99 -14.41
C VAL A 63 -6.58 -17.24 -15.38
N ASN A 64 -6.30 -17.82 -16.55
CA ASN A 64 -7.30 -18.07 -17.57
C ASN A 64 -8.16 -19.31 -17.26
N PHE A 65 -7.62 -20.27 -16.54
CA PHE A 65 -8.31 -21.49 -16.14
C PHE A 65 -8.06 -21.76 -14.65
N ASP A 66 -8.97 -21.30 -13.82
CA ASP A 66 -8.84 -21.43 -12.36
C ASP A 66 -9.85 -22.44 -11.81
N ILE A 67 -9.34 -23.63 -11.48
CA ILE A 67 -10.15 -24.71 -10.87
C ILE A 67 -10.70 -24.28 -9.51
N GLY A 68 -9.99 -23.42 -8.76
CA GLY A 68 -10.45 -22.87 -7.50
C GLY A 68 -11.78 -22.11 -7.61
N ALA A 69 -12.17 -21.70 -8.84
CA ALA A 69 -13.45 -21.06 -9.10
C ALA A 69 -14.67 -21.91 -8.72
N ILE A 70 -14.53 -23.23 -8.57
CA ILE A 70 -15.60 -24.11 -8.10
C ILE A 70 -16.14 -23.68 -6.72
N ASN A 71 -15.29 -23.07 -5.90
CA ASN A 71 -15.69 -22.54 -4.60
C ASN A 71 -16.74 -21.41 -4.70
N ASN A 72 -16.93 -20.80 -5.88
CA ASN A 72 -18.01 -19.84 -6.09
C ASN A 72 -19.40 -20.48 -5.90
N PHE A 73 -19.54 -21.73 -6.32
CA PHE A 73 -20.79 -22.47 -6.16
C PHE A 73 -20.98 -22.94 -4.71
N LEU A 74 -19.88 -23.19 -4.01
CA LEU A 74 -19.87 -23.69 -2.64
C LEU A 74 -19.89 -22.57 -1.59
N ASN A 75 -19.89 -21.31 -1.98
CA ASN A 75 -19.76 -20.17 -1.06
C ASN A 75 -20.85 -20.09 0.01
N LYS A 76 -22.05 -20.58 -0.29
CA LYS A 76 -23.18 -20.64 0.65
C LYS A 76 -22.91 -21.57 1.84
N PHE A 77 -22.06 -22.58 1.65
CA PHE A 77 -21.68 -23.53 2.68
C PHE A 77 -20.48 -23.08 3.52
N PHE A 78 -19.80 -22.03 3.08
CA PHE A 78 -18.61 -21.48 3.74
C PHE A 78 -18.84 -20.04 4.24
N PRO A 79 -19.73 -19.83 5.23
CA PRO A 79 -19.91 -18.49 5.80
C PRO A 79 -18.63 -18.01 6.47
N ALA A 80 -18.52 -16.72 6.73
CA ALA A 80 -17.38 -16.15 7.43
C ALA A 80 -17.13 -16.90 8.76
N GLY A 81 -15.88 -17.31 8.99
CA GLY A 81 -15.50 -18.06 10.17
C GLY A 81 -15.82 -19.55 10.16
N PHE A 82 -16.27 -20.12 9.04
CA PHE A 82 -16.57 -21.57 8.92
C PHE A 82 -15.41 -22.46 9.40
N TYR A 83 -14.17 -22.04 9.17
CA TYR A 83 -12.98 -22.80 9.53
C TYR A 83 -12.75 -22.90 11.04
N TYR A 84 -13.30 -22.00 11.85
CA TYR A 84 -13.24 -22.09 13.30
C TYR A 84 -14.07 -23.24 13.87
N LYS A 85 -15.08 -23.69 13.14
CA LYS A 85 -15.93 -24.81 13.56
C LYS A 85 -15.57 -26.10 12.82
N THR A 86 -15.24 -26.03 11.55
CA THR A 86 -15.07 -27.19 10.68
C THR A 86 -13.73 -27.90 10.87
N PHE A 87 -12.66 -27.18 11.18
CA PHE A 87 -11.29 -27.73 11.24
C PHE A 87 -10.73 -27.79 12.66
N MET A 88 -11.59 -27.91 13.66
CA MET A 88 -11.19 -27.95 15.07
C MET A 88 -10.71 -29.33 15.54
N TRP A 89 -11.06 -30.39 14.85
CA TRP A 89 -10.75 -31.76 15.24
C TRP A 89 -10.27 -32.60 14.04
N PRO A 90 -9.21 -33.44 14.22
CA PRO A 90 -8.30 -33.47 15.36
C PRO A 90 -7.37 -32.25 15.43
N LYS A 91 -7.10 -31.73 16.60
CA LYS A 91 -6.24 -30.53 16.81
C LYS A 91 -4.83 -30.69 16.23
N SER A 92 -4.29 -31.92 16.26
CA SER A 92 -2.95 -32.22 15.70
C SER A 92 -2.83 -31.99 14.20
N PHE A 93 -3.96 -31.95 13.47
CA PHE A 93 -3.98 -31.74 12.01
C PHE A 93 -3.96 -30.27 11.63
N TRP A 94 -4.15 -29.35 12.60
CA TRP A 94 -4.21 -27.93 12.30
C TRP A 94 -2.99 -27.47 11.51
N TYR A 95 -1.79 -27.58 12.07
CA TYR A 95 -0.57 -27.11 11.40
C TYR A 95 -0.09 -27.99 10.25
N LYS A 96 -0.45 -29.28 10.25
CA LYS A 96 0.06 -30.22 9.25
C LYS A 96 -0.81 -30.30 7.98
N ILE A 97 -2.10 -30.07 8.11
CA ILE A 97 -3.08 -30.28 7.03
C ILE A 97 -3.97 -29.06 6.82
N TYR A 98 -4.68 -28.62 7.87
CA TYR A 98 -5.75 -27.63 7.68
C TYR A 98 -5.22 -26.25 7.35
N GLU A 99 -4.27 -25.74 8.11
CA GLU A 99 -3.69 -24.43 7.90
C GLU A 99 -2.99 -24.30 6.54
N PRO A 100 -2.10 -25.23 6.10
CA PRO A 100 -1.50 -25.17 4.78
C PRO A 100 -2.53 -25.21 3.63
N PHE A 101 -3.57 -26.03 3.77
CA PHE A 101 -4.63 -26.08 2.79
C PHE A 101 -5.46 -24.78 2.73
N ILE A 102 -5.85 -24.26 3.90
CA ILE A 102 -6.60 -23.00 4.01
C ILE A 102 -5.76 -21.84 3.46
N ARG A 103 -4.47 -21.77 3.81
CA ARG A 103 -3.54 -20.75 3.31
C ARG A 103 -3.45 -20.77 1.79
N LYS A 104 -3.28 -21.97 1.20
CA LYS A 104 -3.22 -22.12 -0.25
C LYS A 104 -4.57 -21.76 -0.91
N ALA A 105 -5.68 -22.19 -0.32
CA ALA A 105 -7.01 -21.85 -0.80
C ALA A 105 -7.33 -20.36 -0.65
N ALA A 106 -6.76 -19.69 0.35
CA ALA A 106 -6.84 -18.26 0.53
C ALA A 106 -6.01 -17.46 -0.48
N GLY A 107 -5.14 -18.11 -1.26
CA GLY A 107 -4.31 -17.46 -2.26
C GLY A 107 -3.08 -16.73 -1.70
N PHE A 108 -2.67 -17.04 -0.46
CA PHE A 108 -1.41 -16.54 0.07
C PHE A 108 -0.23 -17.29 -0.54
N GLY A 109 0.78 -16.52 -0.94
CA GLY A 109 2.02 -17.05 -1.46
C GLY A 109 2.94 -17.59 -0.37
N VAL A 110 4.03 -18.21 -0.82
CA VAL A 110 5.06 -18.78 0.05
C VAL A 110 6.34 -17.95 -0.10
N ALA A 111 6.96 -17.57 1.02
CA ALA A 111 8.22 -16.87 1.01
C ALA A 111 9.32 -17.71 0.31
N SER A 112 10.18 -17.06 -0.45
CA SER A 112 11.30 -17.71 -1.10
C SER A 112 12.25 -18.30 -0.06
N ALA A 113 12.70 -19.54 -0.29
CA ALA A 113 13.77 -20.15 0.48
C ALA A 113 15.18 -19.80 -0.04
N LYS A 114 15.27 -19.03 -1.13
CA LYS A 114 16.54 -18.58 -1.70
C LYS A 114 17.16 -17.51 -0.82
N HIS A 115 18.49 -17.48 -0.78
CA HIS A 115 19.23 -16.45 -0.06
C HIS A 115 18.92 -15.07 -0.66
N ASP A 116 18.52 -14.14 0.19
CA ASP A 116 18.32 -12.74 -0.19
C ASP A 116 19.70 -12.06 -0.35
N LYS A 117 19.96 -11.57 -1.56
CA LYS A 117 21.19 -10.85 -1.92
C LYS A 117 21.04 -9.34 -1.83
N GLU A 118 19.86 -8.86 -1.50
CA GLU A 118 19.58 -7.44 -1.37
C GLU A 118 20.23 -6.87 -0.13
N ARG A 119 20.44 -5.58 -0.13
CA ARG A 119 21.02 -4.85 1.01
C ARG A 119 19.93 -4.06 1.70
N TYR A 120 19.97 -4.09 3.03
CA TYR A 120 19.08 -3.34 3.90
C TYR A 120 19.93 -2.51 4.85
N GLU A 121 19.46 -1.32 5.17
CA GLU A 121 20.16 -0.40 6.08
C GLU A 121 19.28 -0.05 7.27
N HIS A 122 19.93 0.22 8.39
CA HIS A 122 19.33 0.80 9.57
C HIS A 122 19.93 2.21 9.76
N LYS A 123 19.07 3.18 10.02
CA LYS A 123 19.49 4.56 10.30
C LYS A 123 18.81 5.06 11.56
N TYR A 124 19.60 5.70 12.41
CA TYR A 124 19.13 6.39 13.61
C TYR A 124 19.15 7.88 13.35
N GLU A 125 18.07 8.56 13.71
CA GLU A 125 17.93 9.98 13.46
C GLU A 125 17.20 10.67 14.63
N TYR A 126 17.39 11.97 14.73
CA TYR A 126 16.75 12.81 15.72
C TYR A 126 16.20 14.07 15.04
N CYS A 127 14.97 14.46 15.43
CA CYS A 127 14.35 15.69 14.95
C CYS A 127 13.57 16.42 16.05
N ASP A 128 13.29 17.70 15.83
CA ASP A 128 12.41 18.46 16.70
C ASP A 128 10.95 18.11 16.36
N LEU A 129 10.63 17.91 15.06
CA LEU A 129 9.32 17.56 14.59
C LEU A 129 9.37 16.49 13.52
N LEU A 130 8.68 15.36 13.75
CA LEU A 130 8.36 14.38 12.73
C LEU A 130 6.93 14.58 12.24
N ILE A 131 6.73 14.60 10.92
CA ILE A 131 5.42 14.75 10.30
C ILE A 131 5.17 13.53 9.42
N THR A 132 4.05 12.83 9.64
CA THR A 132 3.63 11.70 8.84
C THR A 132 2.50 12.12 7.90
N GLY A 133 2.78 12.02 6.60
CA GLY A 133 1.86 12.43 5.53
C GLY A 133 2.13 13.86 5.03
N SER A 134 2.18 14.00 3.71
CA SER A 134 2.46 15.23 2.99
C SER A 134 1.23 15.86 2.36
N GLY A 135 0.06 15.63 2.94
CA GLY A 135 -1.16 16.35 2.58
C GLY A 135 -1.08 17.83 2.98
N PRO A 136 -2.13 18.64 2.72
CA PRO A 136 -2.11 20.08 2.98
C PRO A 136 -1.72 20.43 4.42
N SER A 137 -2.22 19.70 5.42
CA SER A 137 -1.88 19.93 6.83
C SER A 137 -0.44 19.57 7.15
N GLY A 138 0.08 18.45 6.60
CA GLY A 138 1.46 18.04 6.81
C GLY A 138 2.45 19.01 6.18
N LEU A 139 2.19 19.46 4.95
CA LEU A 139 3.01 20.43 4.25
C LEU A 139 3.03 21.80 4.97
N ALA A 140 1.88 22.29 5.38
CA ALA A 140 1.79 23.54 6.12
C ALA A 140 2.53 23.48 7.47
N SER A 141 2.38 22.36 8.20
CA SER A 141 3.07 22.14 9.47
C SER A 141 4.60 22.06 9.29
N ALA A 142 5.05 21.31 8.26
CA ALA A 142 6.48 21.20 7.94
C ALA A 142 7.09 22.55 7.61
N TYR A 143 6.41 23.31 6.76
CA TYR A 143 6.88 24.61 6.33
C TYR A 143 6.98 25.60 7.49
N ALA A 144 5.92 25.69 8.29
CA ALA A 144 5.88 26.57 9.44
C ALA A 144 6.98 26.24 10.47
N ALA A 145 7.16 24.98 10.80
CA ALA A 145 8.18 24.53 11.74
C ALA A 145 9.59 24.78 11.20
N ALA A 146 9.84 24.44 9.94
CA ALA A 146 11.15 24.60 9.31
C ALA A 146 11.58 26.07 9.21
N LYS A 147 10.66 26.97 8.84
CA LYS A 147 10.91 28.42 8.80
C LYS A 147 11.26 29.01 10.17
N ASN A 148 10.79 28.40 11.26
CA ASN A 148 11.14 28.77 12.62
C ASN A 148 12.37 28.03 13.18
N GLY A 149 13.15 27.36 12.31
CA GLY A 149 14.44 26.77 12.65
C GLY A 149 14.36 25.38 13.28
N ALA A 150 13.19 24.76 13.37
CA ALA A 150 13.08 23.38 13.84
C ALA A 150 13.71 22.40 12.85
N ARG A 151 14.34 21.33 13.36
CA ARG A 151 14.75 20.18 12.55
C ARG A 151 13.53 19.33 12.26
N VAL A 152 13.15 19.27 10.97
CA VAL A 152 11.91 18.61 10.53
C VAL A 152 12.23 17.38 9.70
N ILE A 153 11.51 16.29 9.96
CA ILE A 153 11.44 15.13 9.07
C ILE A 153 10.00 15.04 8.56
N LEU A 154 9.83 15.12 7.24
CA LEU A 154 8.55 14.91 6.56
C LEU A 154 8.59 13.55 5.85
N ALA A 155 7.70 12.64 6.26
CA ALA A 155 7.57 11.30 5.69
C ALA A 155 6.27 11.16 4.90
N GLU A 156 6.35 10.63 3.68
CA GLU A 156 5.23 10.33 2.80
C GLU A 156 5.33 8.88 2.30
N ASP A 157 4.28 8.09 2.46
CA ASP A 157 4.26 6.67 2.06
C ASP A 157 4.20 6.48 0.54
N LYS A 158 3.57 7.42 -0.17
CA LYS A 158 3.45 7.42 -1.63
C LYS A 158 4.70 7.99 -2.32
N SER A 159 4.78 7.77 -3.62
CA SER A 159 5.85 8.32 -4.45
C SER A 159 5.74 9.84 -4.67
N ARG A 160 4.53 10.40 -4.55
CA ARG A 160 4.23 11.81 -4.79
C ARG A 160 3.76 12.49 -3.52
N PHE A 161 4.19 13.73 -3.34
CA PHE A 161 3.76 14.59 -2.25
C PHE A 161 2.47 15.34 -2.62
N GLY A 162 1.72 15.78 -1.62
CA GLY A 162 0.53 16.61 -1.79
C GLY A 162 -0.78 15.98 -1.29
N GLY A 163 -0.80 14.67 -1.10
CA GLY A 163 -1.99 13.97 -0.58
C GLY A 163 -3.26 14.30 -1.37
N SER A 164 -4.32 14.75 -0.70
CA SER A 164 -5.60 15.10 -1.33
C SER A 164 -5.52 16.27 -2.32
N LEU A 165 -4.49 17.10 -2.28
CA LEU A 165 -4.29 18.19 -3.25
C LEU A 165 -4.01 17.67 -4.66
N LEU A 166 -3.51 16.43 -4.79
CA LEU A 166 -3.28 15.81 -6.09
C LEU A 166 -4.57 15.44 -6.83
N THR A 167 -5.66 15.30 -6.10
CA THR A 167 -6.95 14.83 -6.65
C THR A 167 -8.08 15.85 -6.57
N SER A 168 -7.92 16.91 -5.77
CA SER A 168 -8.92 17.96 -5.58
C SER A 168 -8.62 19.18 -6.45
N GLU A 169 -9.68 19.93 -6.80
CA GLU A 169 -9.59 21.17 -7.55
C GLU A 169 -9.69 22.39 -6.61
N VAL A 170 -8.93 22.32 -5.52
CA VAL A 170 -8.90 23.42 -4.54
C VAL A 170 -7.77 24.39 -4.87
N SER A 171 -8.00 25.67 -4.53
CA SER A 171 -6.97 26.69 -4.57
C SER A 171 -6.53 27.06 -3.16
N ILE A 172 -5.24 27.29 -3.00
CA ILE A 172 -4.62 27.78 -1.76
C ILE A 172 -4.01 29.15 -2.10
N GLY A 173 -4.58 30.20 -1.52
CA GLY A 173 -4.28 31.56 -1.98
C GLY A 173 -4.65 31.73 -3.46
N ASN A 174 -3.70 32.17 -4.28
CA ASN A 174 -3.87 32.37 -5.71
C ASN A 174 -3.32 31.23 -6.57
N GLN A 175 -3.00 30.06 -5.98
CA GLN A 175 -2.40 28.94 -6.66
C GLN A 175 -3.32 27.72 -6.65
N ASN A 176 -3.22 26.87 -7.67
CA ASN A 176 -3.80 25.54 -7.62
C ASN A 176 -3.16 24.75 -6.46
N GLY A 177 -3.94 23.94 -5.77
CA GLY A 177 -3.46 23.21 -4.60
C GLY A 177 -2.26 22.27 -4.90
N LYS A 178 -2.23 21.67 -6.09
CA LYS A 178 -1.09 20.84 -6.52
C LYS A 178 0.16 21.71 -6.71
N ASP A 179 0.06 22.85 -7.39
CA ASP A 179 1.20 23.74 -7.63
C ASP A 179 1.73 24.30 -6.31
N TRP A 180 0.82 24.62 -5.37
CA TRP A 180 1.20 25.02 -4.03
C TRP A 180 1.99 23.91 -3.31
N ALA A 181 1.56 22.66 -3.40
CA ALA A 181 2.26 21.55 -2.78
C ALA A 181 3.66 21.33 -3.38
N ASP A 182 3.79 21.40 -4.71
CA ASP A 182 5.05 21.25 -5.42
C ASP A 182 6.03 22.38 -5.05
N ASN A 183 5.56 23.62 -4.90
CA ASN A 183 6.34 24.77 -4.47
C ASN A 183 6.85 24.59 -3.02
N ILE A 184 5.96 24.21 -2.10
CA ILE A 184 6.33 23.98 -0.69
C ILE A 184 7.36 22.87 -0.56
N ILE A 185 7.17 21.76 -1.29
CA ILE A 185 8.15 20.66 -1.27
C ILE A 185 9.51 21.09 -1.82
N THR A 186 9.52 21.90 -2.85
CA THR A 186 10.76 22.44 -3.41
C THR A 186 11.50 23.29 -2.37
N GLU A 187 10.80 24.24 -1.74
CA GLU A 187 11.39 25.05 -0.68
C GLU A 187 11.88 24.21 0.52
N LEU A 188 11.07 23.23 0.97
CA LEU A 188 11.45 22.35 2.08
C LEU A 188 12.73 21.55 1.79
N LYS A 189 12.90 21.08 0.56
CA LYS A 189 14.10 20.32 0.15
C LYS A 189 15.37 21.17 0.12
N GLU A 190 15.25 22.49 -0.05
CA GLU A 190 16.37 23.44 -0.03
C GLU A 190 16.78 23.85 1.39
N MET A 191 15.91 23.60 2.40
CA MET A 191 16.21 23.95 3.79
C MET A 191 17.16 22.94 4.44
N PRO A 192 18.31 23.37 5.00
CA PRO A 192 19.29 22.46 5.58
C PRO A 192 18.81 21.74 6.86
N ASN A 193 17.78 22.26 7.52
CA ASN A 193 17.17 21.70 8.71
C ASN A 193 15.99 20.75 8.41
N VAL A 194 15.77 20.38 7.14
CA VAL A 194 14.64 19.55 6.74
C VAL A 194 15.10 18.29 6.01
N ILE A 195 14.52 17.15 6.39
CA ILE A 195 14.64 15.87 5.68
C ILE A 195 13.28 15.54 5.10
N VAL A 196 13.16 15.49 3.77
CA VAL A 196 11.95 15.13 3.06
C VAL A 196 12.11 13.73 2.46
N LYS A 197 11.20 12.80 2.79
CA LYS A 197 11.21 11.44 2.32
C LYS A 197 9.86 11.04 1.74
N ASN A 198 9.87 10.57 0.50
CA ASN A 198 8.75 9.84 -0.11
C ASN A 198 9.03 8.33 -0.11
N ARG A 199 8.04 7.51 -0.42
CA ARG A 199 8.11 6.05 -0.29
C ARG A 199 8.58 5.63 1.10
N ALA A 200 8.21 6.40 2.10
CA ALA A 200 8.67 6.32 3.47
C ALA A 200 7.47 6.22 4.41
N GLN A 201 7.14 5.00 4.79
CA GLN A 201 5.99 4.70 5.65
C GLN A 201 6.41 4.68 7.11
N VAL A 202 5.83 5.55 7.92
CA VAL A 202 5.92 5.46 9.38
C VAL A 202 4.91 4.43 9.87
N PHE A 203 5.38 3.32 10.41
CA PHE A 203 4.54 2.18 10.79
C PHE A 203 4.58 1.85 12.28
N GLY A 204 5.46 2.47 13.05
CA GLY A 204 5.59 2.25 14.48
C GLY A 204 5.74 3.55 15.26
N TYR A 205 5.00 3.66 16.38
CA TYR A 205 5.10 4.75 17.34
C TYR A 205 5.20 4.16 18.74
N TYR A 206 6.34 4.36 19.36
CA TYR A 206 6.73 3.73 20.62
C TYR A 206 6.96 4.76 21.72
N ASP A 207 7.27 4.28 22.92
CA ASP A 207 7.52 5.13 24.08
C ASP A 207 8.61 6.19 23.81
N HIS A 208 8.44 7.33 24.46
CA HIS A 208 9.35 8.47 24.36
C HIS A 208 9.48 9.03 22.94
N ASN A 209 8.39 9.07 22.18
CA ASN A 209 8.34 9.57 20.81
C ASN A 209 9.41 8.93 19.90
N MET A 210 9.60 7.63 20.05
CA MET A 210 10.39 6.85 19.11
C MET A 210 9.48 6.33 18.00
N LEU A 211 9.78 6.72 16.76
CA LEU A 211 9.04 6.24 15.60
C LEU A 211 9.94 5.39 14.71
N VAL A 212 9.32 4.44 14.04
CA VAL A 212 10.01 3.59 13.05
C VAL A 212 9.38 3.81 11.69
N MET A 213 10.24 4.06 10.72
CA MET A 213 9.86 4.35 9.33
C MET A 213 10.61 3.43 8.37
N SER A 214 9.91 2.83 7.43
CA SER A 214 10.47 2.05 6.33
C SER A 214 10.52 2.90 5.07
N GLU A 215 11.71 3.16 4.54
CA GLU A 215 11.95 3.86 3.28
C GLU A 215 12.27 2.84 2.18
N ARG A 216 11.49 2.83 1.11
CA ARG A 216 11.75 2.08 -0.12
C ARG A 216 12.66 2.91 -1.02
N ILE A 217 13.89 2.45 -1.26
CA ILE A 217 14.92 3.26 -1.93
C ILE A 217 15.00 2.93 -3.42
N ASN A 218 15.00 1.65 -3.79
CA ASN A 218 15.22 1.23 -5.17
C ASN A 218 14.28 0.14 -5.67
N ASP A 219 13.26 -0.23 -4.93
CA ASP A 219 12.27 -1.23 -5.33
C ASP A 219 11.40 -0.80 -6.53
N HIS A 220 11.42 0.49 -6.85
CA HIS A 220 10.74 1.11 -7.99
C HIS A 220 11.68 1.32 -9.20
N LEU A 221 12.91 0.83 -9.14
CA LEU A 221 13.93 1.00 -10.17
C LEU A 221 14.28 -0.34 -10.83
N PRO A 222 14.68 -0.35 -12.11
CA PRO A 222 15.24 -1.53 -12.73
C PRO A 222 16.43 -2.08 -11.94
N LYS A 223 16.62 -3.40 -11.94
CA LYS A 223 17.66 -4.13 -11.16
C LYS A 223 19.13 -3.72 -11.42
N SER A 224 19.38 -2.70 -12.22
CA SER A 224 20.73 -2.25 -12.63
C SER A 224 21.51 -1.51 -11.53
N LYS A 225 20.87 -1.10 -10.43
CA LYS A 225 21.55 -0.39 -9.33
C LYS A 225 21.91 -1.31 -8.18
N LYS A 226 22.87 -2.20 -8.41
CA LYS A 226 23.33 -3.22 -7.45
C LYS A 226 23.95 -2.72 -6.13
N TYR A 227 24.25 -1.44 -5.98
CA TYR A 227 25.04 -0.91 -4.85
C TYR A 227 24.25 -0.08 -3.84
N SER A 228 23.01 0.27 -4.11
CA SER A 228 22.17 0.97 -3.13
C SER A 228 21.34 -0.01 -2.31
N PRO A 229 21.01 0.30 -1.06
CA PRO A 229 20.12 -0.53 -0.27
C PRO A 229 18.73 -0.57 -0.92
N LYS A 230 18.05 -1.71 -0.82
CA LYS A 230 16.68 -1.86 -1.29
C LYS A 230 15.72 -1.05 -0.43
N GLN A 231 15.89 -1.20 0.86
CA GLN A 231 15.08 -0.51 1.87
C GLN A 231 15.97 -0.03 3.02
N ARG A 232 15.51 1.00 3.71
CA ARG A 232 16.14 1.53 4.91
C ARG A 232 15.11 1.62 6.02
N LEU A 233 15.46 1.08 7.17
CA LEU A 233 14.69 1.20 8.39
C LEU A 233 15.25 2.35 9.22
N TRP A 234 14.42 3.35 9.49
CA TRP A 234 14.77 4.52 10.28
C TRP A 234 14.20 4.37 11.68
N TYR A 235 15.03 4.60 12.67
CA TYR A 235 14.65 4.76 14.07
C TYR A 235 14.76 6.24 14.41
N ILE A 236 13.63 6.90 14.56
CA ILE A 236 13.58 8.37 14.69
C ILE A 236 13.11 8.73 16.08
N ARG A 237 13.93 9.49 16.81
CA ARG A 237 13.53 10.10 18.08
C ARG A 237 13.07 11.52 17.80
N ALA A 238 11.80 11.82 17.95
CA ALA A 238 11.23 13.14 17.73
C ALA A 238 10.89 13.80 19.08
N LYS A 239 11.02 15.14 19.17
CA LYS A 239 10.47 15.87 20.32
C LYS A 239 8.96 15.91 20.24
N GLU A 240 8.46 16.27 19.06
CA GLU A 240 7.02 16.36 18.76
C GLU A 240 6.70 15.57 17.49
N VAL A 241 5.44 15.14 17.37
CA VAL A 241 4.96 14.36 16.22
C VAL A 241 3.64 14.95 15.73
N VAL A 242 3.56 15.20 14.42
CA VAL A 242 2.31 15.56 13.75
C VAL A 242 1.86 14.39 12.87
N ILE A 243 0.68 13.86 13.17
CA ILE A 243 0.06 12.80 12.37
C ILE A 243 -0.89 13.45 11.38
N SER A 244 -0.48 13.50 10.11
CA SER A 244 -1.21 14.09 8.98
C SER A 244 -1.55 13.04 7.92
N SER A 245 -1.77 11.79 8.33
CA SER A 245 -1.97 10.63 7.46
C SER A 245 -3.29 10.66 6.66
N GLY A 246 -4.15 11.66 6.91
CA GLY A 246 -5.44 11.78 6.25
C GLY A 246 -6.45 10.76 6.75
N SER A 247 -7.36 10.36 5.87
CA SER A 247 -8.43 9.40 6.17
C SER A 247 -8.66 8.47 4.99
N ILE A 248 -9.12 7.26 5.31
CA ILE A 248 -9.53 6.25 4.34
C ILE A 248 -11.06 6.24 4.27
N GLU A 249 -11.60 6.28 3.06
CA GLU A 249 -13.02 6.15 2.82
C GLU A 249 -13.52 4.76 3.24
N ARG A 250 -14.57 4.71 4.04
CA ARG A 250 -15.15 3.44 4.49
C ARG A 250 -16.12 2.90 3.43
N PRO A 251 -15.95 1.64 2.98
CA PRO A 251 -16.90 1.02 2.07
C PRO A 251 -18.30 0.90 2.71
N LEU A 252 -19.33 1.25 1.95
CA LEU A 252 -20.70 1.00 2.35
C LEU A 252 -21.05 -0.49 2.28
N VAL A 253 -21.91 -0.95 3.19
CA VAL A 253 -22.32 -2.35 3.28
C VAL A 253 -23.57 -2.58 2.46
N PHE A 254 -23.43 -3.31 1.37
CA PHE A 254 -24.54 -3.82 0.53
C PHE A 254 -24.14 -5.14 -0.12
N GLY A 255 -25.12 -5.85 -0.68
CA GLY A 255 -24.86 -7.14 -1.34
C GLY A 255 -23.88 -6.98 -2.50
N ASN A 256 -22.82 -7.82 -2.53
CA ASN A 256 -21.78 -7.83 -3.56
C ASN A 256 -20.92 -6.53 -3.65
N ASN A 257 -20.82 -5.78 -2.57
CA ASN A 257 -19.97 -4.57 -2.51
C ASN A 257 -18.47 -4.82 -2.73
N ASP A 258 -18.06 -6.07 -2.83
CA ASP A 258 -16.68 -6.50 -3.02
C ASP A 258 -16.40 -7.06 -4.44
N THR A 259 -17.37 -6.99 -5.35
CA THR A 259 -17.19 -7.49 -6.72
C THR A 259 -16.42 -6.50 -7.60
N PRO A 260 -15.79 -6.96 -8.70
CA PRO A 260 -15.14 -6.08 -9.67
C PRO A 260 -16.08 -4.99 -10.18
N GLY A 261 -15.58 -3.77 -10.20
CA GLY A 261 -16.35 -2.58 -10.59
C GLY A 261 -16.88 -1.76 -9.41
N VAL A 262 -16.89 -2.32 -8.20
CA VAL A 262 -17.17 -1.56 -6.98
C VAL A 262 -15.85 -0.98 -6.45
N ILE A 263 -15.74 0.34 -6.41
CA ILE A 263 -14.52 1.05 -6.03
C ILE A 263 -14.88 2.28 -5.17
N LEU A 264 -14.01 2.65 -4.27
CA LEU A 264 -14.17 3.86 -3.46
C LEU A 264 -13.99 5.11 -4.32
N SER A 265 -14.74 6.17 -4.03
CA SER A 265 -14.72 7.40 -4.83
C SER A 265 -13.35 8.09 -4.77
N SER A 266 -12.70 8.07 -3.62
CA SER A 266 -11.33 8.57 -3.44
C SER A 266 -10.33 7.85 -4.33
N ALA A 267 -10.42 6.52 -4.42
CA ALA A 267 -9.57 5.71 -5.28
C ALA A 267 -9.84 6.00 -6.77
N ALA A 268 -11.11 6.11 -7.17
CA ALA A 268 -11.47 6.44 -8.55
C ALA A 268 -10.88 7.79 -8.98
N LYS A 269 -10.93 8.80 -8.10
CA LYS A 269 -10.30 10.12 -8.32
C LYS A 269 -8.77 9.99 -8.46
N GLU A 270 -8.15 9.21 -7.60
CA GLU A 270 -6.68 9.03 -7.63
C GLU A 270 -6.24 8.31 -8.90
N TYR A 271 -6.91 7.22 -9.30
CA TYR A 271 -6.62 6.55 -10.58
C TYR A 271 -6.73 7.50 -11.76
N LEU A 272 -7.76 8.35 -11.79
CA LEU A 272 -7.96 9.30 -12.88
C LEU A 272 -6.95 10.46 -12.85
N LYS A 273 -6.85 11.17 -11.72
CA LYS A 273 -6.10 12.44 -11.63
C LYS A 273 -4.57 12.22 -11.53
N VAL A 274 -4.14 11.16 -10.86
CA VAL A 274 -2.71 10.91 -10.60
C VAL A 274 -2.13 9.96 -11.66
N TYR A 275 -2.90 8.94 -12.06
CA TYR A 275 -2.41 7.87 -12.94
C TYR A 275 -3.00 7.90 -14.36
N GLY A 276 -3.98 8.77 -14.63
CA GLY A 276 -4.62 8.86 -15.95
C GLY A 276 -5.45 7.62 -16.32
N VAL A 277 -5.90 6.86 -15.33
CA VAL A 277 -6.65 5.61 -15.54
C VAL A 277 -8.14 5.85 -15.30
N LEU A 278 -8.94 5.65 -16.33
CA LEU A 278 -10.39 5.68 -16.23
C LEU A 278 -10.91 4.35 -15.69
N VAL A 279 -11.50 4.36 -14.49
CA VAL A 279 -11.99 3.15 -13.82
C VAL A 279 -13.32 2.62 -14.37
N GLY A 280 -14.03 3.41 -15.15
CA GLY A 280 -15.29 3.03 -15.82
C GLY A 280 -15.84 4.16 -16.65
N ARG A 281 -16.64 3.85 -17.70
CA ARG A 281 -17.23 4.85 -18.60
C ARG A 281 -18.57 5.40 -18.08
N ASN A 282 -19.32 4.56 -17.38
CA ASN A 282 -20.65 4.90 -16.85
C ASN A 282 -20.67 4.65 -15.33
N PRO A 283 -20.15 5.58 -14.53
CA PRO A 283 -20.12 5.40 -13.08
C PRO A 283 -21.53 5.56 -12.46
N LEU A 284 -21.84 4.72 -11.50
CA LEU A 284 -22.95 4.88 -10.57
C LEU A 284 -22.36 5.26 -9.22
N ILE A 285 -22.81 6.39 -8.67
CA ILE A 285 -22.40 6.86 -7.36
C ILE A 285 -23.43 6.44 -6.33
N PHE A 286 -22.99 5.69 -5.32
CA PHE A 286 -23.81 5.32 -4.17
C PHE A 286 -23.19 5.93 -2.91
N THR A 287 -23.95 6.75 -2.20
CA THR A 287 -23.50 7.47 -1.01
C THR A 287 -24.61 7.50 0.04
N ASN A 288 -24.25 7.72 1.27
CA ASN A 288 -25.17 7.91 2.38
C ASN A 288 -25.37 9.39 2.74
N ASN A 289 -24.80 10.30 1.95
CA ASN A 289 -24.93 11.76 2.11
C ASN A 289 -25.87 12.33 1.05
#